data_d5504c2a97b7e02b98c574baccac6c0c
#
_entry.id   d5504c2a97b7e02b98c574baccac6c0c
#
_cell.length_a   1.000
_cell.length_b   1.000
_cell.length_c   1.000
_cell.angle_alpha   90.00
_cell.angle_beta   90.00
_cell.angle_gamma   90.00
#
_symmetry.space_group_name_H-M   'P 1'
#
loop_
_entity.id
_entity.type
_entity.pdbx_description
1 polymer ?
#
loop_
_entity_poly.entity_id
_entity_poly.type
_entity_poly.pdbx_seq_one_letter_code
_entity_poly.pdbx_strand_id
1 'polypeptide(L)'
;MKKILGIVVLSLLLSGNAYSAKFSAKVGDIVENEVSFGKRDKFPLPPGKFTVAVIHKSKDFRDVMLLQIDEDTGVLRWSIKIMATGNTQWEWWNPGKMCKRTNVYFIKKKIGNKRFACWMVNHARSDIGANKGFWKKVRDYEIANKIKTPDIFVYSKHDYAKGSKLYESEYYYNPELDGVPKPKSLEWDTNEFHMQRVMNHPKHEAFIKKYISISANLVDRFNKLNKVRGGLTLNPEENFTQASINVEKKESKKVKKSNDIDKGDIVNQIKGLKELLDAGAITQDEFDKAKKKILN
;
A
#
# COMPACT_ATOMS: atom_id res chain seq x y z
N MET A 1 -28.12 44.37 27.55
CA MET A 1 -27.84 43.77 26.22
C MET A 1 -26.34 43.78 25.80
N LYS A 2 -25.35 43.90 26.71
CA LYS A 2 -23.90 43.96 26.36
C LYS A 2 -23.11 42.66 26.70
N LYS A 3 -23.76 41.63 27.29
CA LYS A 3 -23.06 40.38 27.72
C LYS A 3 -23.17 39.20 26.74
N ILE A 4 -23.98 39.32 25.68
CA ILE A 4 -24.17 38.20 24.72
C ILE A 4 -23.16 38.24 23.56
N LEU A 5 -22.58 39.44 23.28
CA LEU A 5 -21.60 39.57 22.17
C LEU A 5 -20.24 38.89 22.47
N GLY A 6 -19.87 38.74 23.75
CA GLY A 6 -18.58 38.14 24.12
C GLY A 6 -18.49 36.65 23.93
N ILE A 7 -19.64 35.93 24.01
CA ILE A 7 -19.67 34.47 23.90
C ILE A 7 -19.61 33.98 22.43
N VAL A 8 -20.18 34.77 21.52
CA VAL A 8 -20.17 34.44 20.08
C VAL A 8 -18.78 34.63 19.46
N VAL A 9 -18.00 35.62 19.93
CA VAL A 9 -16.62 35.86 19.44
C VAL A 9 -15.67 34.76 19.95
N LEU A 10 -15.85 34.27 21.17
CA LEU A 10 -14.99 33.20 21.71
C LEU A 10 -15.25 31.83 21.05
N SER A 11 -16.48 31.55 20.63
CA SER A 11 -16.81 30.31 19.91
C SER A 11 -16.27 30.27 18.46
N LEU A 12 -16.09 31.42 17.83
CA LEU A 12 -15.47 31.55 16.51
C LEU A 12 -13.94 31.40 16.52
N LEU A 13 -13.31 31.65 17.68
CA LEU A 13 -11.87 31.44 17.84
C LEU A 13 -11.50 30.00 18.20
N LEU A 14 -12.48 29.17 18.58
CA LEU A 14 -12.30 27.73 18.88
C LEU A 14 -12.63 26.82 17.70
N SER A 15 -13.05 27.33 16.56
CA SER A 15 -13.08 26.56 15.33
C SER A 15 -11.63 26.31 14.91
N GLY A 16 -11.04 25.30 15.54
CA GLY A 16 -9.70 24.83 15.23
C GLY A 16 -9.60 24.56 13.76
N ASN A 17 -8.92 25.44 13.04
CA ASN A 17 -8.53 25.17 11.67
C ASN A 17 -7.81 23.82 11.65
N ALA A 18 -8.42 22.82 11.07
CA ALA A 18 -7.76 21.57 10.74
C ALA A 18 -6.64 21.91 9.74
N TYR A 19 -5.45 22.16 10.25
CA TYR A 19 -4.29 22.43 9.41
C TYR A 19 -3.90 21.13 8.71
N SER A 20 -4.19 21.03 7.42
CA SER A 20 -3.52 20.01 6.60
C SER A 20 -2.00 20.23 6.70
N ALA A 21 -1.24 19.15 6.82
CA ALA A 21 0.22 19.23 6.90
C ALA A 21 0.79 20.11 5.78
N LYS A 22 1.61 21.12 6.13
CA LYS A 22 2.14 22.07 5.16
C LYS A 22 3.31 21.42 4.42
N PHE A 23 3.21 21.31 3.11
CA PHE A 23 4.31 20.96 2.22
C PHE A 23 4.82 22.25 1.55
N SER A 24 6.13 22.51 1.61
CA SER A 24 6.71 23.81 1.20
C SER A 24 7.13 23.84 -0.27
N ALA A 25 7.47 22.70 -0.86
CA ALA A 25 7.88 22.65 -2.26
C ALA A 25 6.68 22.81 -3.21
N LYS A 26 6.96 23.20 -4.44
CA LYS A 26 5.99 23.42 -5.53
C LYS A 26 6.17 22.35 -6.61
N VAL A 27 5.18 22.21 -7.48
CA VAL A 27 5.32 21.38 -8.70
C VAL A 27 6.45 21.94 -9.54
N GLY A 28 7.35 21.05 -9.96
CA GLY A 28 8.58 21.37 -10.68
C GLY A 28 9.82 21.51 -9.81
N ASP A 29 9.68 21.71 -8.50
CA ASP A 29 10.83 21.76 -7.59
C ASP A 29 11.56 20.42 -7.52
N ILE A 30 12.88 20.48 -7.33
CA ILE A 30 13.74 19.30 -7.11
C ILE A 30 13.93 19.13 -5.60
N VAL A 31 13.79 17.87 -5.15
CA VAL A 31 14.02 17.46 -3.75
C VAL A 31 14.95 16.26 -3.72
N GLU A 32 15.74 16.15 -2.64
CA GLU A 32 16.73 15.08 -2.42
C GLU A 32 16.71 14.64 -0.97
N ASN A 33 17.19 13.41 -0.70
CA ASN A 33 17.38 12.83 0.63
C ASN A 33 16.11 12.64 1.46
N GLU A 34 15.33 13.69 1.66
CA GLU A 34 14.08 13.66 2.42
C GLU A 34 13.12 14.78 1.98
N VAL A 35 11.84 14.58 2.23
CA VAL A 35 10.82 15.64 2.14
C VAL A 35 10.12 15.81 3.47
N SER A 36 9.64 17.05 3.72
CA SER A 36 9.05 17.41 5.01
C SER A 36 7.63 17.95 4.84
N PHE A 37 6.75 17.47 5.71
CA PHE A 37 5.42 18.04 5.90
C PHE A 37 5.38 18.80 7.23
N GLY A 38 5.42 20.10 7.12
CA GLY A 38 5.62 20.97 8.28
C GLY A 38 7.04 20.88 8.85
N LYS A 39 7.18 21.08 10.16
CA LYS A 39 8.49 21.11 10.82
C LYS A 39 8.98 19.75 11.31
N ARG A 40 8.10 18.75 11.38
CA ARG A 40 8.39 17.51 12.14
C ARG A 40 8.21 16.21 11.36
N ASP A 41 7.39 16.21 10.33
CA ASP A 41 6.98 14.99 9.65
C ASP A 41 7.86 14.83 8.40
N LYS A 42 8.82 13.91 8.46
CA LYS A 42 9.86 13.72 7.46
C LYS A 42 9.77 12.36 6.80
N PHE A 43 9.96 12.33 5.49
CA PHE A 43 9.92 11.12 4.69
C PHE A 43 11.25 10.96 3.94
N PRO A 44 11.96 9.84 4.14
CA PRO A 44 13.22 9.59 3.45
C PRO A 44 12.98 9.35 1.96
N LEU A 45 13.90 9.79 1.13
CA LEU A 45 13.93 9.49 -0.29
C LEU A 45 15.07 8.52 -0.61
N PRO A 46 14.94 7.64 -1.61
CA PRO A 46 16.08 6.94 -2.19
C PRO A 46 17.12 7.94 -2.69
N PRO A 47 18.35 7.50 -2.99
CA PRO A 47 19.38 8.37 -3.54
C PRO A 47 18.96 9.01 -4.88
N GLY A 48 19.37 10.28 -5.09
CA GLY A 48 19.18 11.03 -6.33
C GLY A 48 18.16 12.15 -6.20
N LYS A 49 17.91 12.81 -7.34
CA LYS A 49 17.05 13.98 -7.49
C LYS A 49 15.63 13.56 -7.86
N PHE A 50 14.66 14.15 -7.22
CA PHE A 50 13.24 13.89 -7.48
C PHE A 50 12.53 15.18 -7.85
N THR A 51 11.77 15.15 -8.92
CA THR A 51 10.89 16.27 -9.29
C THR A 51 9.56 16.13 -8.59
N VAL A 52 9.07 17.19 -7.97
CA VAL A 52 7.71 17.27 -7.44
C VAL A 52 6.73 17.35 -8.62
N ALA A 53 6.08 16.26 -8.95
CA ALA A 53 5.21 16.16 -10.12
C ALA A 53 3.77 16.60 -9.83
N VAL A 54 3.22 16.20 -8.69
CA VAL A 54 1.83 16.50 -8.31
C VAL A 54 1.75 16.84 -6.83
N ILE A 55 0.99 17.86 -6.50
CA ILE A 55 0.56 18.18 -5.15
C ILE A 55 -0.96 18.20 -5.14
N HIS A 56 -1.57 17.35 -4.31
CA HIS A 56 -3.01 17.33 -4.09
C HIS A 56 -3.32 17.67 -2.64
N LYS A 57 -4.22 18.63 -2.45
CA LYS A 57 -4.67 19.07 -1.13
C LYS A 57 -6.15 18.76 -0.99
N SER A 58 -6.50 18.01 0.03
CA SER A 58 -7.86 17.89 0.54
C SER A 58 -8.01 18.66 1.86
N LYS A 59 -9.19 18.58 2.46
CA LYS A 59 -9.46 19.15 3.78
C LYS A 59 -8.54 18.55 4.86
N ASP A 60 -8.38 17.23 4.82
CA ASP A 60 -7.78 16.46 5.91
C ASP A 60 -6.36 15.97 5.62
N PHE A 61 -5.97 15.89 4.35
CA PHE A 61 -4.67 15.35 3.95
C PHE A 61 -4.06 16.09 2.77
N ARG A 62 -2.78 15.85 2.57
CA ARG A 62 -2.02 16.28 1.40
C ARG A 62 -1.27 15.09 0.83
N ASP A 63 -1.47 14.85 -0.47
CA ASP A 63 -0.72 13.91 -1.26
C ASP A 63 0.31 14.64 -2.10
N VAL A 64 1.49 14.06 -2.21
CA VAL A 64 2.56 14.53 -3.09
C VAL A 64 3.06 13.37 -3.90
N MET A 65 3.29 13.59 -5.20
CA MET A 65 3.99 12.66 -6.08
C MET A 65 5.35 13.22 -6.44
N LEU A 66 6.36 12.41 -6.24
CA LEU A 66 7.75 12.68 -6.59
C LEU A 66 8.19 11.68 -7.64
N LEU A 67 8.83 12.16 -8.71
CA LEU A 67 9.32 11.32 -9.80
C LEU A 67 10.84 11.47 -9.94
N GLN A 68 11.53 10.35 -10.09
CA GLN A 68 12.91 10.30 -10.55
C GLN A 68 12.94 9.63 -11.90
N ILE A 69 13.46 10.35 -12.89
CA ILE A 69 13.55 9.92 -14.27
C ILE A 69 15.02 9.64 -14.57
N ASP A 70 15.27 8.57 -15.28
CA ASP A 70 16.57 8.31 -15.86
C ASP A 70 16.80 9.30 -17.01
N GLU A 71 17.79 10.18 -16.87
CA GLU A 71 18.00 11.32 -17.77
C GLU A 71 18.40 10.86 -19.19
N ASP A 72 19.11 9.73 -19.30
CA ASP A 72 19.60 9.22 -20.57
C ASP A 72 18.47 8.59 -21.40
N THR A 73 17.55 7.92 -20.75
CA THR A 73 16.50 7.11 -21.42
C THR A 73 15.12 7.73 -21.39
N GLY A 74 14.88 8.72 -20.50
CA GLY A 74 13.56 9.29 -20.22
C GLY A 74 12.61 8.31 -19.54
N VAL A 75 13.14 7.22 -18.96
CA VAL A 75 12.36 6.17 -18.30
C VAL A 75 12.20 6.49 -16.83
N LEU A 76 11.00 6.32 -16.33
CA LEU A 76 10.69 6.49 -14.90
C LEU A 76 11.43 5.43 -14.07
N ARG A 77 12.28 5.88 -13.13
CA ARG A 77 13.03 5.02 -12.21
C ARG A 77 12.23 4.83 -10.92
N TRP A 78 11.85 5.93 -10.28
CA TRP A 78 11.05 5.95 -9.07
C TRP A 78 9.81 6.82 -9.22
N SER A 79 8.70 6.34 -8.68
CA SER A 79 7.50 7.14 -8.43
C SER A 79 7.16 7.00 -6.94
N ILE A 80 7.15 8.11 -6.21
CA ILE A 80 6.98 8.10 -4.76
C ILE A 80 5.76 8.92 -4.40
N LYS A 81 4.74 8.25 -3.88
CA LYS A 81 3.58 8.91 -3.29
C LYS A 81 3.76 9.05 -1.79
N ILE A 82 3.58 10.25 -1.29
CA ILE A 82 3.58 10.52 0.14
C ILE A 82 2.29 11.23 0.51
N MET A 83 1.62 10.72 1.53
CA MET A 83 0.45 11.34 2.13
C MET A 83 0.72 11.64 3.60
N ALA A 84 0.37 12.84 4.02
CA ALA A 84 0.37 13.22 5.43
C ALA A 84 -0.95 13.91 5.77
N THR A 85 -1.52 13.52 6.92
CA THR A 85 -2.72 14.16 7.43
C THR A 85 -2.37 15.28 8.39
N GLY A 86 -3.32 16.21 8.52
CA GLY A 86 -3.35 17.15 9.64
C GLY A 86 -3.83 16.48 10.93
N ASN A 87 -4.44 17.26 11.81
CA ASN A 87 -5.12 16.74 12.99
C ASN A 87 -6.49 16.19 12.59
N THR A 88 -6.57 14.88 12.44
CA THR A 88 -7.82 14.17 12.18
C THR A 88 -8.18 13.31 13.39
N GLN A 89 -9.43 12.89 13.49
CA GLN A 89 -9.84 12.02 14.60
C GLN A 89 -9.27 10.62 14.41
N TRP A 90 -8.69 10.04 15.47
CA TRP A 90 -8.08 8.70 15.49
C TRP A 90 -9.01 7.59 15.03
N GLU A 91 -10.30 7.71 15.26
CA GLU A 91 -11.32 6.72 14.91
C GLU A 91 -11.36 6.38 13.43
N TRP A 92 -10.85 7.26 12.57
CA TRP A 92 -10.75 7.07 11.12
C TRP A 92 -9.59 6.17 10.68
N TRP A 93 -8.62 5.89 11.58
CA TRP A 93 -7.41 5.17 11.23
C TRP A 93 -7.49 3.69 11.59
N ASN A 94 -8.37 2.98 10.94
CA ASN A 94 -8.32 1.52 10.89
C ASN A 94 -7.15 1.13 9.96
N PRO A 95 -6.26 0.18 10.35
CA PRO A 95 -5.19 -0.33 9.50
C PRO A 95 -5.67 -0.88 8.15
N GLY A 96 -6.97 -0.89 7.92
CA GLY A 96 -7.59 -1.12 6.64
C GLY A 96 -7.34 -2.50 6.06
N LYS A 97 -7.83 -2.69 4.85
CA LYS A 97 -7.67 -3.93 4.09
C LYS A 97 -6.21 -4.20 3.74
N MET A 98 -5.37 -3.16 3.62
CA MET A 98 -3.97 -3.31 3.22
C MET A 98 -3.17 -4.16 4.21
N CYS A 99 -3.26 -3.86 5.51
CA CYS A 99 -2.55 -4.63 6.54
C CYS A 99 -3.12 -6.03 6.77
N LYS A 100 -4.18 -6.41 6.06
CA LYS A 100 -4.81 -7.73 6.07
C LYS A 100 -4.54 -8.53 4.79
N ARG A 101 -3.82 -7.95 3.82
CA ARG A 101 -3.52 -8.64 2.56
C ARG A 101 -2.65 -9.87 2.82
N THR A 102 -2.93 -10.93 2.06
CA THR A 102 -2.16 -12.18 2.06
C THR A 102 -1.42 -12.40 0.75
N ASN A 103 -1.84 -11.72 -0.32
CA ASN A 103 -1.26 -11.82 -1.66
C ASN A 103 -0.16 -10.75 -1.89
N VAL A 104 0.85 -10.76 -1.04
CA VAL A 104 1.99 -9.82 -1.08
C VAL A 104 3.30 -10.57 -0.84
N TYR A 105 4.41 -10.06 -1.33
CA TYR A 105 5.72 -10.68 -1.15
C TYR A 105 6.21 -10.60 0.29
N PHE A 106 5.88 -9.51 0.94
CA PHE A 106 6.27 -9.24 2.32
C PHE A 106 5.22 -8.37 2.99
N ILE A 107 4.90 -8.67 4.25
CA ILE A 107 4.08 -7.80 5.09
C ILE A 107 4.52 -7.90 6.54
N LYS A 108 4.69 -6.77 7.17
CA LYS A 108 4.92 -6.64 8.60
C LYS A 108 3.98 -5.62 9.19
N LYS A 109 3.41 -5.92 10.35
CA LYS A 109 2.46 -5.03 11.02
C LYS A 109 2.69 -5.01 12.52
N LYS A 110 2.43 -3.86 13.12
CA LYS A 110 2.39 -3.66 14.56
C LYS A 110 1.18 -2.83 14.91
N ILE A 111 0.27 -3.41 15.65
CA ILE A 111 -0.97 -2.76 16.08
C ILE A 111 -0.91 -2.64 17.60
N GLY A 112 -1.09 -1.44 18.11
CA GLY A 112 -1.12 -1.14 19.53
C GLY A 112 -2.17 -0.08 19.84
N ASN A 113 -2.34 0.24 21.12
CA ASN A 113 -3.30 1.27 21.53
C ASN A 113 -2.86 2.64 20.94
N LYS A 114 -3.76 3.27 20.17
CA LYS A 114 -3.55 4.59 19.50
C LYS A 114 -2.32 4.67 18.57
N ARG A 115 -1.82 3.52 18.11
CA ARG A 115 -0.72 3.46 17.12
C ARG A 115 -0.91 2.24 16.24
N PHE A 116 -0.63 2.39 14.96
CA PHE A 116 -0.37 1.25 14.11
C PHE A 116 0.77 1.56 13.14
N ALA A 117 1.44 0.51 12.70
CA ALA A 117 2.36 0.55 11.59
C ALA A 117 2.12 -0.68 10.72
N CYS A 118 2.18 -0.50 9.42
CA CYS A 118 2.04 -1.55 8.44
C CYS A 118 3.00 -1.27 7.30
N TRP A 119 3.84 -2.24 6.99
CA TRP A 119 4.77 -2.18 5.88
C TRP A 119 4.61 -3.42 5.04
N MET A 120 4.44 -3.23 3.73
CA MET A 120 4.32 -4.32 2.77
C MET A 120 5.14 -4.05 1.52
N VAL A 121 5.49 -5.13 0.81
CA VAL A 121 6.09 -5.10 -0.53
C VAL A 121 5.25 -5.94 -1.47
N ASN A 122 4.95 -5.39 -2.65
CA ASN A 122 4.20 -6.07 -3.70
C ASN A 122 4.56 -5.48 -5.07
N HIS A 123 3.88 -5.92 -6.12
CA HIS A 123 3.92 -5.30 -7.44
C HIS A 123 2.59 -4.63 -7.77
N ALA A 124 2.62 -3.71 -8.73
CA ALA A 124 1.44 -3.03 -9.25
C ALA A 124 1.61 -2.72 -10.73
N ARG A 125 0.53 -2.77 -11.48
CA ARG A 125 0.45 -2.25 -12.84
C ARG A 125 0.43 -0.72 -12.80
N SER A 126 1.12 -0.09 -13.73
CA SER A 126 1.18 1.37 -13.83
C SER A 126 -0.13 2.03 -14.28
N ASP A 127 -1.00 1.29 -14.99
CA ASP A 127 -2.26 1.78 -15.54
C ASP A 127 -3.44 1.73 -14.55
N ILE A 128 -3.30 1.01 -13.43
CA ILE A 128 -4.38 0.86 -12.44
C ILE A 128 -4.67 2.20 -11.75
N GLY A 129 -5.93 2.65 -11.88
CA GLY A 129 -6.40 3.88 -11.25
C GLY A 129 -5.99 5.18 -11.98
N ALA A 130 -5.23 5.08 -13.08
CA ALA A 130 -4.70 6.22 -13.83
C ALA A 130 -5.77 7.13 -14.48
N ASN A 131 -7.04 6.73 -14.48
CA ASN A 131 -8.12 7.44 -15.15
C ASN A 131 -8.93 8.39 -14.25
N LYS A 132 -8.64 8.46 -12.93
CA LYS A 132 -9.37 9.32 -12.00
C LYS A 132 -8.55 9.82 -10.81
N GLY A 133 -9.02 10.92 -10.21
CA GLY A 133 -8.50 11.45 -8.95
C GLY A 133 -7.02 11.87 -9.01
N PHE A 134 -6.28 11.54 -7.96
CA PHE A 134 -4.86 11.85 -7.82
C PHE A 134 -4.02 11.18 -8.92
N TRP A 135 -4.26 9.90 -9.19
CA TRP A 135 -3.51 9.14 -10.18
C TRP A 135 -3.70 9.65 -11.62
N LYS A 136 -4.89 10.18 -11.94
CA LYS A 136 -5.08 10.85 -13.24
C LYS A 136 -4.15 12.04 -13.40
N LYS A 137 -4.00 12.86 -12.35
CA LYS A 137 -3.08 14.02 -12.39
C LYS A 137 -1.63 13.58 -12.58
N VAL A 138 -1.23 12.46 -11.96
CA VAL A 138 0.09 11.88 -12.15
C VAL A 138 0.28 11.44 -13.61
N ARG A 139 -0.69 10.73 -14.16
CA ARG A 139 -0.65 10.28 -15.55
C ARG A 139 -0.63 11.45 -16.55
N ASP A 140 -1.45 12.46 -16.30
CA ASP A 140 -1.46 13.68 -17.13
C ASP A 140 -0.08 14.38 -17.10
N TYR A 141 0.58 14.42 -15.95
CA TYR A 141 1.93 14.96 -15.81
C TYR A 141 2.97 14.12 -16.57
N GLU A 142 2.92 12.80 -16.44
CA GLU A 142 3.82 11.86 -17.16
C GLU A 142 3.68 12.04 -18.67
N ILE A 143 2.46 12.09 -19.19
CA ILE A 143 2.19 12.30 -20.63
C ILE A 143 2.70 13.66 -21.10
N ALA A 144 2.41 14.73 -20.38
CA ALA A 144 2.81 16.09 -20.72
C ALA A 144 4.34 16.24 -20.78
N ASN A 145 5.06 15.48 -19.95
CA ASN A 145 6.52 15.50 -19.88
C ASN A 145 7.18 14.34 -20.66
N LYS A 146 6.41 13.58 -21.45
CA LYS A 146 6.88 12.46 -22.28
C LYS A 146 7.66 11.38 -21.49
N ILE A 147 7.29 11.16 -20.23
CA ILE A 147 7.92 10.20 -19.34
C ILE A 147 7.49 8.79 -19.75
N LYS A 148 8.47 7.92 -19.96
CA LYS A 148 8.23 6.50 -20.25
C LYS A 148 8.01 5.75 -18.94
N THR A 149 6.79 5.28 -18.72
CA THR A 149 6.39 4.54 -17.51
C THR A 149 6.47 3.04 -17.80
N PRO A 150 7.03 2.20 -16.89
CA PRO A 150 7.03 0.74 -17.08
C PRO A 150 5.62 0.19 -16.91
N ASP A 151 5.38 -1.01 -17.42
CA ASP A 151 4.09 -1.69 -17.28
C ASP A 151 3.85 -2.15 -15.84
N ILE A 152 4.90 -2.58 -15.14
CA ILE A 152 4.88 -3.06 -13.76
C ILE A 152 5.90 -2.29 -12.92
N PHE A 153 5.45 -1.91 -11.73
CA PHE A 153 6.32 -1.48 -10.64
C PHE A 153 6.41 -2.56 -9.56
N VAL A 154 7.55 -2.69 -8.93
CA VAL A 154 7.62 -3.26 -7.58
C VAL A 154 7.53 -2.10 -6.60
N TYR A 155 6.68 -2.23 -5.60
CA TYR A 155 6.48 -1.14 -4.66
C TYR A 155 6.44 -1.60 -3.22
N SER A 156 6.83 -0.70 -2.32
CA SER A 156 6.58 -0.82 -0.90
C SER A 156 5.60 0.25 -0.47
N LYS A 157 4.73 -0.12 0.47
CA LYS A 157 3.83 0.81 1.15
C LYS A 157 4.08 0.72 2.64
N HIS A 158 4.27 1.88 3.26
CA HIS A 158 4.42 2.00 4.70
C HIS A 158 3.38 2.99 5.23
N ASP A 159 2.46 2.50 6.06
CA ASP A 159 1.48 3.29 6.78
C ASP A 159 1.89 3.36 8.25
N TYR A 160 1.90 4.54 8.80
CA TYR A 160 2.15 4.79 10.22
C TYR A 160 1.14 5.77 10.77
N ALA A 161 0.45 5.38 11.83
CA ALA A 161 -0.48 6.26 12.53
C ALA A 161 -0.14 6.36 14.02
N LYS A 162 -0.25 7.58 14.55
CA LYS A 162 -0.04 7.89 15.95
C LYS A 162 -0.91 9.06 16.36
N GLY A 163 -1.81 8.84 17.32
CA GLY A 163 -2.78 9.85 17.71
C GLY A 163 -3.66 10.26 16.53
N SER A 164 -3.78 11.54 16.26
CA SER A 164 -4.59 12.09 15.18
C SER A 164 -3.87 12.18 13.82
N LYS A 165 -2.68 11.60 13.68
CA LYS A 165 -1.88 11.68 12.46
C LYS A 165 -1.77 10.34 11.76
N LEU A 166 -1.91 10.34 10.44
CA LEU A 166 -1.58 9.24 9.56
C LEU A 166 -0.52 9.70 8.56
N TYR A 167 0.43 8.83 8.35
CA TYR A 167 1.45 8.94 7.32
C TYR A 167 1.36 7.72 6.42
N GLU A 168 1.38 7.95 5.12
CA GLU A 168 1.44 6.92 4.10
C GLU A 168 2.58 7.27 3.15
N SER A 169 3.45 6.31 2.89
CA SER A 169 4.47 6.43 1.85
C SER A 169 4.47 5.19 0.97
N GLU A 170 4.42 5.41 -0.32
CA GLU A 170 4.44 4.37 -1.34
C GLU A 170 5.64 4.65 -2.26
N TYR A 171 6.55 3.68 -2.36
CA TYR A 171 7.76 3.78 -3.16
C TYR A 171 7.65 2.78 -4.31
N TYR A 172 7.41 3.26 -5.51
CA TYR A 172 7.30 2.46 -6.73
C TYR A 172 8.63 2.52 -7.49
N TYR A 173 9.20 1.38 -7.79
CA TYR A 173 10.46 1.26 -8.54
C TYR A 173 10.26 0.46 -9.81
N ASN A 174 10.93 0.89 -10.87
CA ASN A 174 10.96 0.22 -12.16
C ASN A 174 11.99 -0.92 -12.17
N PRO A 175 11.57 -2.19 -12.11
CA PRO A 175 12.49 -3.32 -12.06
C PRO A 175 13.27 -3.54 -13.36
N GLU A 176 12.78 -3.03 -14.50
CA GLU A 176 13.44 -3.18 -15.80
C GLU A 176 14.81 -2.51 -15.82
N LEU A 177 15.00 -1.43 -15.04
CA LEU A 177 16.29 -0.73 -14.92
C LEU A 177 17.36 -1.54 -14.19
N ASP A 178 16.97 -2.58 -13.47
CA ASP A 178 17.88 -3.54 -12.82
C ASP A 178 17.99 -4.85 -13.64
N GLY A 179 17.57 -4.84 -14.91
CA GLY A 179 17.66 -5.99 -15.82
C GLY A 179 16.62 -7.10 -15.58
N VAL A 180 15.55 -6.78 -14.84
CA VAL A 180 14.40 -7.70 -14.72
C VAL A 180 13.61 -7.64 -16.03
N PRO A 181 13.33 -8.78 -16.66
CA PRO A 181 12.57 -8.80 -17.90
C PRO A 181 11.16 -8.23 -17.74
N LYS A 182 10.65 -7.60 -18.79
CA LYS A 182 9.24 -7.24 -18.87
C LYS A 182 8.36 -8.49 -18.72
N PRO A 183 7.21 -8.37 -18.04
CA PRO A 183 6.28 -9.49 -17.96
C PRO A 183 5.70 -9.79 -19.36
N LYS A 184 5.51 -11.07 -19.65
CA LYS A 184 4.85 -11.52 -20.89
C LYS A 184 3.36 -11.26 -20.88
N SER A 185 2.77 -11.15 -19.68
CA SER A 185 1.36 -10.88 -19.46
C SER A 185 1.17 -9.87 -18.34
N LEU A 186 0.22 -8.97 -18.49
CA LEU A 186 -0.20 -8.05 -17.44
C LEU A 186 -1.39 -8.58 -16.62
N GLU A 187 -1.95 -9.71 -17.01
CA GLU A 187 -3.01 -10.36 -16.26
C GLU A 187 -2.47 -10.91 -14.93
N TRP A 188 -3.25 -10.69 -13.85
CA TRP A 188 -2.80 -10.99 -12.49
C TRP A 188 -2.28 -12.42 -12.35
N ASP A 189 -3.05 -13.42 -12.79
CA ASP A 189 -2.74 -14.84 -12.56
C ASP A 189 -1.61 -15.38 -13.45
N THR A 190 -1.30 -14.71 -14.56
CA THR A 190 -0.29 -15.18 -15.53
C THR A 190 1.00 -14.37 -15.52
N ASN A 191 1.02 -13.27 -14.77
CA ASN A 191 2.17 -12.38 -14.63
C ASN A 191 3.30 -13.07 -13.86
N GLU A 192 4.55 -12.90 -14.33
CA GLU A 192 5.75 -13.45 -13.68
C GLU A 192 6.02 -12.79 -12.32
N PHE A 193 5.50 -11.60 -12.08
CA PHE A 193 5.52 -10.94 -10.77
C PHE A 193 4.43 -11.44 -9.83
N HIS A 194 3.51 -12.33 -10.26
CA HIS A 194 2.53 -12.89 -9.33
C HIS A 194 3.23 -13.65 -8.21
N MET A 195 2.77 -13.47 -6.97
CA MET A 195 3.43 -14.02 -5.78
C MET A 195 3.70 -15.52 -5.85
N GLN A 196 2.77 -16.32 -6.42
CA GLN A 196 2.92 -17.76 -6.57
C GLN A 196 3.85 -18.16 -7.72
N ARG A 197 4.18 -17.25 -8.64
CA ARG A 197 4.97 -17.51 -9.83
C ARG A 197 6.38 -16.97 -9.75
N VAL A 198 6.57 -15.88 -9.02
CA VAL A 198 7.84 -15.14 -8.93
C VAL A 198 9.00 -16.04 -8.51
N MET A 199 8.75 -17.05 -7.68
CA MET A 199 9.74 -18.05 -7.26
C MET A 199 10.28 -18.91 -8.42
N ASN A 200 9.52 -19.04 -9.51
CA ASN A 200 9.92 -19.77 -10.71
C ASN A 200 10.71 -18.87 -11.70
N HIS A 201 10.93 -17.60 -11.35
CA HIS A 201 11.61 -16.62 -12.17
C HIS A 201 12.79 -16.00 -11.41
N PRO A 202 13.99 -16.60 -11.45
CA PRO A 202 15.12 -16.24 -10.55
C PRO A 202 15.50 -14.76 -10.56
N LYS A 203 15.42 -14.08 -11.71
CA LYS A 203 15.72 -12.64 -11.80
C LYS A 203 14.67 -11.79 -11.05
N HIS A 204 13.39 -12.15 -11.17
CA HIS A 204 12.30 -11.46 -10.47
C HIS A 204 12.41 -11.71 -8.97
N GLU A 205 12.64 -12.95 -8.56
CA GLU A 205 12.81 -13.32 -7.15
C GLU A 205 14.00 -12.58 -6.50
N ALA A 206 15.16 -12.61 -7.15
CA ALA A 206 16.36 -11.93 -6.66
C ALA A 206 16.12 -10.41 -6.51
N PHE A 207 15.44 -9.82 -7.50
CA PHE A 207 15.07 -8.42 -7.45
C PHE A 207 14.12 -8.12 -6.27
N ILE A 208 13.07 -8.92 -6.06
CA ILE A 208 12.13 -8.73 -4.95
C ILE A 208 12.86 -8.79 -3.60
N LYS A 209 13.77 -9.76 -3.41
CA LYS A 209 14.60 -9.86 -2.19
C LYS A 209 15.43 -8.59 -1.98
N LYS A 210 16.11 -8.12 -3.02
CA LYS A 210 16.86 -6.85 -3.01
C LYS A 210 15.96 -5.68 -2.65
N TYR A 211 14.77 -5.61 -3.26
CA TYR A 211 13.85 -4.51 -3.04
C TYR A 211 13.26 -4.49 -1.62
N ILE A 212 13.00 -5.65 -1.01
CA ILE A 212 12.59 -5.74 0.40
C ILE A 212 13.66 -5.09 1.29
N SER A 213 14.95 -5.35 1.04
CA SER A 213 16.06 -4.75 1.80
C SER A 213 16.14 -3.23 1.60
N ILE A 214 15.94 -2.75 0.36
CA ILE A 214 15.88 -1.30 0.07
C ILE A 214 14.73 -0.65 0.84
N SER A 215 13.55 -1.26 0.80
CA SER A 215 12.37 -0.73 1.48
C SER A 215 12.50 -0.77 3.00
N ALA A 216 13.18 -1.79 3.55
CA ALA A 216 13.52 -1.87 4.98
C ALA A 216 14.37 -0.68 5.44
N ASN A 217 15.36 -0.31 4.63
CA ASN A 217 16.20 0.86 4.90
C ASN A 217 15.36 2.16 4.91
N LEU A 218 14.42 2.31 3.98
CA LEU A 218 13.52 3.47 3.94
C LEU A 218 12.63 3.53 5.19
N VAL A 219 12.07 2.40 5.63
CA VAL A 219 11.27 2.33 6.86
C VAL A 219 12.13 2.65 8.10
N ASP A 220 13.34 2.14 8.18
CA ASP A 220 14.26 2.44 9.29
C ASP A 220 14.65 3.93 9.33
N ARG A 221 14.97 4.52 8.17
CA ARG A 221 15.22 5.97 8.05
C ARG A 221 13.99 6.80 8.44
N PHE A 222 12.78 6.39 8.03
CA PHE A 222 11.54 7.03 8.48
C PHE A 222 11.41 6.99 10.01
N ASN A 223 11.66 5.84 10.62
CA ASN A 223 11.61 5.68 12.08
C ASN A 223 12.59 6.62 12.79
N LYS A 224 13.84 6.71 12.29
CA LYS A 224 14.88 7.59 12.84
C LYS A 224 14.50 9.07 12.69
N LEU A 225 14.11 9.50 11.49
CA LEU A 225 13.74 10.90 11.19
C LEU A 225 12.55 11.37 12.05
N ASN A 226 11.57 10.51 12.29
CA ASN A 226 10.36 10.83 13.04
C ASN A 226 10.40 10.39 14.51
N LYS A 227 11.54 9.92 14.99
CA LYS A 227 11.75 9.45 16.38
C LYS A 227 10.67 8.43 16.80
N VAL A 228 10.38 7.46 15.90
CA VAL A 228 9.38 6.42 16.14
C VAL A 228 9.97 5.37 17.08
N ARG A 229 9.49 5.32 18.32
CA ARG A 229 9.91 4.28 19.28
C ARG A 229 9.22 2.96 18.97
N GLY A 230 10.00 1.90 18.79
CA GLY A 230 9.50 0.56 18.49
C GLY A 230 8.77 0.49 17.15
N GLY A 231 9.26 1.19 16.12
CA GLY A 231 8.80 1.09 14.74
C GLY A 231 9.02 -0.29 14.15
N LEU A 232 8.56 -0.48 12.91
CA LEU A 232 8.83 -1.70 12.16
C LEU A 232 10.30 -1.73 11.73
N THR A 233 10.92 -2.90 11.85
CA THR A 233 12.29 -3.17 11.38
C THR A 233 12.29 -4.52 10.68
N LEU A 234 13.18 -4.73 9.74
CA LEU A 234 13.43 -6.05 9.15
C LEU A 234 14.37 -6.83 10.09
N ASN A 235 13.95 -8.02 10.51
CA ASN A 235 14.86 -8.91 11.20
C ASN A 235 15.69 -9.67 10.15
N PRO A 236 16.98 -9.96 10.41
CA PRO A 236 17.84 -10.67 9.46
C PRO A 236 17.31 -12.03 8.99
N GLU A 237 16.49 -12.67 9.83
CA GLU A 237 15.88 -13.97 9.55
C GLU A 237 14.53 -13.88 8.80
N GLU A 238 13.95 -12.68 8.68
CA GLU A 238 12.71 -12.44 7.96
C GLU A 238 12.99 -12.36 6.47
N ASN A 239 13.01 -13.51 5.82
CA ASN A 239 13.19 -13.63 4.37
C ASN A 239 11.85 -13.53 3.64
N PHE A 240 11.93 -13.26 2.34
CA PHE A 240 10.85 -13.40 1.37
C PHE A 240 10.02 -14.69 1.53
N THR A 241 10.67 -15.82 1.83
CA THR A 241 10.04 -17.13 2.04
C THR A 241 9.12 -17.21 3.26
N GLN A 242 9.34 -16.43 4.30
CA GLN A 242 8.49 -16.45 5.50
C GLN A 242 7.20 -15.65 5.32
N ALA A 243 7.22 -14.60 4.55
CA ALA A 243 6.00 -13.84 4.22
C ALA A 243 5.05 -14.65 3.32
N SER A 244 5.59 -15.45 2.39
CA SER A 244 4.80 -16.37 1.56
C SER A 244 4.31 -17.60 2.31
N ILE A 245 5.00 -18.05 3.35
CA ILE A 245 4.63 -19.23 4.17
C ILE A 245 3.49 -18.92 5.16
N ASN A 246 3.31 -17.69 5.56
CA ASN A 246 2.14 -17.30 6.35
C ASN A 246 0.82 -17.29 5.55
N VAL A 247 0.89 -17.53 4.24
CA VAL A 247 -0.30 -17.72 3.38
C VAL A 247 -0.77 -19.16 3.34
N GLU A 248 0.11 -20.17 3.56
CA GLU A 248 -0.27 -21.58 3.55
C GLU A 248 0.54 -22.46 4.48
N LYS A 249 0.43 -22.20 5.78
CA LYS A 249 0.36 -23.30 6.72
C LYS A 249 -1.03 -23.37 7.34
N LYS A 250 -2.09 -23.33 6.54
CA LYS A 250 -3.05 -24.42 6.62
C LYS A 250 -2.35 -25.62 6.01
N GLU A 251 -1.45 -26.21 6.80
CA GLU A 251 -1.03 -27.55 6.56
C GLU A 251 -2.24 -28.35 6.11
N SER A 252 -2.08 -29.01 4.99
CA SER A 252 -2.54 -30.38 4.90
C SER A 252 -2.07 -31.11 6.18
N LYS A 253 -2.74 -30.90 7.30
CA LYS A 253 -2.80 -31.88 8.34
C LYS A 253 -3.20 -33.10 7.58
N LYS A 254 -2.26 -34.04 7.42
CA LYS A 254 -2.55 -35.41 7.04
C LYS A 254 -3.86 -35.76 7.72
N VAL A 255 -4.92 -35.77 6.95
CA VAL A 255 -6.18 -36.35 7.35
C VAL A 255 -5.84 -37.81 7.62
N LYS A 256 -5.52 -38.10 8.88
CA LYS A 256 -5.82 -39.43 9.38
C LYS A 256 -7.29 -39.58 9.07
N LYS A 257 -7.59 -40.56 8.20
CA LYS A 257 -8.95 -41.04 7.98
C LYS A 257 -9.58 -41.27 9.35
N SER A 258 -10.36 -40.35 9.82
CA SER A 258 -11.46 -40.55 10.73
C SER A 258 -12.71 -40.19 9.92
N ASN A 259 -13.52 -41.17 9.65
CA ASN A 259 -14.82 -41.07 9.02
C ASN A 259 -15.82 -40.44 10.00
N ASP A 260 -15.63 -39.13 10.29
CA ASP A 260 -16.67 -38.32 10.93
C ASP A 260 -16.68 -36.96 10.20
N ILE A 261 -17.50 -36.91 9.16
CA ILE A 261 -17.86 -35.66 8.49
C ILE A 261 -18.77 -34.94 9.47
N ASP A 262 -18.24 -33.85 10.04
CA ASP A 262 -19.02 -33.00 10.92
C ASP A 262 -20.18 -32.37 10.12
N LYS A 263 -21.40 -32.84 10.39
CA LYS A 263 -22.64 -32.40 9.74
C LYS A 263 -22.84 -30.89 9.84
N GLY A 264 -22.22 -30.20 10.80
CA GLY A 264 -22.24 -28.76 10.95
C GLY A 264 -21.50 -27.99 9.86
N ASP A 265 -20.41 -28.54 9.33
CA ASP A 265 -19.62 -27.87 8.29
C ASP A 265 -20.32 -27.90 6.91
N ILE A 266 -20.98 -29.02 6.59
CA ILE A 266 -21.78 -29.19 5.36
C ILE A 266 -22.92 -28.17 5.32
N VAL A 267 -23.63 -28.01 6.43
CA VAL A 267 -24.76 -27.05 6.53
C VAL A 267 -24.29 -25.60 6.30
N ASN A 268 -23.15 -25.25 6.88
CA ASN A 268 -22.58 -23.89 6.70
C ASN A 268 -22.13 -23.65 5.28
N GLN A 269 -21.55 -24.62 4.59
CA GLN A 269 -21.13 -24.51 3.19
C GLN A 269 -22.35 -24.36 2.25
N ILE A 270 -23.42 -25.12 2.47
CA ILE A 270 -24.66 -25.02 1.69
C ILE A 270 -25.35 -23.66 1.92
N LYS A 271 -25.33 -23.16 3.16
CA LYS A 271 -25.86 -21.83 3.50
C LYS A 271 -25.09 -20.71 2.79
N GLY A 272 -23.75 -20.77 2.79
CA GLY A 272 -22.93 -19.82 2.04
C GLY A 272 -23.17 -19.84 0.52
N LEU A 273 -23.37 -21.03 -0.07
CA LEU A 273 -23.74 -21.15 -1.48
C LEU A 273 -25.11 -20.53 -1.76
N LYS A 274 -26.06 -20.69 -0.84
CA LYS A 274 -27.38 -20.06 -0.99
C LYS A 274 -27.34 -18.54 -0.94
N GLU A 275 -26.52 -17.98 -0.07
CA GLU A 275 -26.29 -16.52 0.00
C GLU A 275 -25.69 -15.97 -1.30
N LEU A 276 -24.80 -16.72 -1.96
CA LEU A 276 -24.25 -16.35 -3.27
C LEU A 276 -25.29 -16.42 -4.39
N LEU A 277 -26.20 -17.41 -4.36
CA LEU A 277 -27.30 -17.51 -5.30
C LEU A 277 -28.28 -16.35 -5.12
N ASP A 278 -28.69 -16.09 -3.87
CA ASP A 278 -29.64 -15.01 -3.54
C ASP A 278 -29.07 -13.62 -3.87
N ALA A 279 -27.74 -13.46 -3.83
CA ALA A 279 -27.01 -12.27 -4.26
C ALA A 279 -26.82 -12.18 -5.79
N GLY A 280 -27.25 -13.17 -6.56
CA GLY A 280 -27.05 -13.25 -8.01
C GLY A 280 -25.58 -13.44 -8.44
N ALA A 281 -24.73 -13.84 -7.53
CA ALA A 281 -23.29 -14.07 -7.78
C ALA A 281 -23.03 -15.43 -8.46
N ILE A 282 -23.94 -16.37 -8.34
CA ILE A 282 -23.94 -17.67 -9.03
C ILE A 282 -25.33 -17.95 -9.59
N THR A 283 -25.39 -18.77 -10.64
CA THR A 283 -26.63 -19.26 -11.24
C THR A 283 -27.20 -20.46 -10.48
N GLN A 284 -28.48 -20.77 -10.69
CA GLN A 284 -29.10 -21.95 -10.11
C GLN A 284 -28.36 -23.25 -10.48
N ASP A 285 -27.90 -23.38 -11.72
CA ASP A 285 -27.13 -24.54 -12.19
C ASP A 285 -25.78 -24.69 -11.49
N GLU A 286 -25.08 -23.57 -11.22
CA GLU A 286 -23.82 -23.57 -10.49
C GLU A 286 -24.03 -23.94 -9.02
N PHE A 287 -25.09 -23.42 -8.41
CA PHE A 287 -25.50 -23.79 -7.05
C PHE A 287 -25.76 -25.28 -6.94
N ASP A 288 -26.57 -25.87 -7.85
CA ASP A 288 -26.94 -27.28 -7.81
C ASP A 288 -25.74 -28.21 -8.04
N LYS A 289 -24.81 -27.85 -8.93
CA LYS A 289 -23.54 -28.56 -9.13
C LYS A 289 -22.63 -28.52 -7.89
N ALA A 290 -22.49 -27.35 -7.28
CA ALA A 290 -21.68 -27.17 -6.09
C ALA A 290 -22.28 -27.92 -4.87
N LYS A 291 -23.59 -27.82 -4.67
CA LYS A 291 -24.32 -28.54 -3.63
C LYS A 291 -24.16 -30.06 -3.76
N LYS A 292 -24.29 -30.58 -4.98
CA LYS A 292 -24.08 -32.04 -5.25
C LYS A 292 -22.65 -32.46 -4.89
N LYS A 293 -21.66 -31.63 -5.14
CA LYS A 293 -20.25 -31.92 -4.83
C LYS A 293 -19.93 -31.90 -3.31
N ILE A 294 -20.69 -31.10 -2.53
CA ILE A 294 -20.54 -31.03 -1.08
C ILE A 294 -21.24 -32.24 -0.38
N LEU A 295 -22.31 -32.76 -0.97
CA LEU A 295 -23.12 -33.81 -0.40
C LEU A 295 -22.62 -35.25 -0.76
N ASN A 296 -21.76 -35.37 -1.78
CA ASN A 296 -21.12 -36.62 -2.20
C ASN A 296 -19.66 -36.70 -1.72
#